data_2012ffb0e771ff8b11cade4c7ff92b53
#
_entry.id   2012ffb0e771ff8b11cade4c7ff92b53
#
_cell.length_a   1.000
_cell.length_b   1.000
_cell.length_c   1.000
_cell.angle_alpha   90.00
_cell.angle_beta   90.00
_cell.angle_gamma   90.00
#
_symmetry.space_group_name_H-M   'P 1'
#
loop_
_entity.id
_entity.type
_entity.pdbx_description
1 polymer ?
#
loop_
_entity_poly.entity_id
_entity_poly.type
_entity_poly.pdbx_seq_one_letter_code
_entity_poly.pdbx_strand_id
1 'polypeptide(L)'
;MSSPQTSNRMTLRPIELKTANAFVTTLHRHHKPVQGHRFSLGAYVGSSLVGTVSVGRPVARFGGDPLVVLEVTRLCTDGTADACSFLYGAAARVGKAMGYQRIQTYILATETGTSLKASGWTDEGLAGGGQWKHTDGKPRRTDQPTERKRRWAKMLS
;
A
#
# COMPACT_ATOMS: atom_id res chain seq x y z
N MET A 1 30.81 -14.72 18.76
CA MET A 1 30.86 -13.82 17.77
C MET A 1 29.58 -13.58 17.07
N SER A 2 29.19 -12.41 17.05
CA SER A 2 27.94 -12.08 16.44
C SER A 2 27.99 -12.34 14.95
N SER A 3 26.86 -12.74 14.41
CA SER A 3 26.75 -13.00 13.02
C SER A 3 26.40 -11.74 12.26
N PRO A 4 27.10 -11.38 11.20
CA PRO A 4 26.73 -10.25 10.39
C PRO A 4 25.42 -10.46 9.63
N GLN A 5 24.91 -11.68 9.57
CA GLN A 5 23.67 -11.91 8.86
C GLN A 5 22.47 -11.19 9.48
N THR A 6 22.52 -10.89 10.78
CA THR A 6 21.42 -10.18 11.42
C THR A 6 21.23 -8.77 10.86
N SER A 7 22.30 -8.15 10.34
CA SER A 7 22.21 -6.82 9.77
C SER A 7 21.43 -6.78 8.43
N ASN A 8 21.31 -7.93 7.77
CA ASN A 8 20.59 -8.02 6.49
C ASN A 8 19.14 -8.41 6.65
N ARG A 9 18.71 -8.71 7.88
CA ARG A 9 17.34 -9.11 8.13
C ARG A 9 16.46 -7.87 8.19
N MET A 10 15.34 -7.92 7.48
CA MET A 10 14.37 -6.85 7.59
C MET A 10 13.63 -6.94 8.92
N THR A 11 13.45 -5.80 9.56
CA THR A 11 12.65 -5.69 10.77
C THR A 11 11.54 -4.69 10.52
N LEU A 12 10.44 -4.88 11.24
CA LEU A 12 9.26 -4.04 11.11
C LEU A 12 9.16 -3.12 12.31
N ARG A 13 8.86 -1.85 12.06
CA ARG A 13 8.61 -0.89 13.13
C ARG A 13 7.40 -0.03 12.78
N PRO A 14 6.62 0.35 13.78
CA PRO A 14 5.60 1.38 13.55
C PRO A 14 6.31 2.71 13.32
N ILE A 15 5.79 3.50 12.40
CA ILE A 15 6.32 4.83 12.12
C ILE A 15 5.17 5.82 12.04
N GLU A 16 5.51 7.09 12.21
CA GLU A 16 4.54 8.15 12.05
C GLU A 16 4.26 8.38 10.56
N LEU A 17 3.07 8.88 10.26
CA LEU A 17 2.71 9.21 8.88
C LEU A 17 3.69 10.22 8.29
N LYS A 18 4.12 11.17 9.08
CA LYS A 18 5.12 12.16 8.67
C LYS A 18 6.39 11.50 8.16
N THR A 19 6.85 10.47 8.86
CA THR A 19 8.05 9.73 8.48
C THR A 19 7.82 8.98 7.17
N ALA A 20 6.66 8.34 7.02
CA ALA A 20 6.32 7.63 5.80
C ALA A 20 6.27 8.58 4.59
N ASN A 21 5.62 9.72 4.76
CA ASN A 21 5.52 10.71 3.67
C ASN A 21 6.89 11.27 3.29
N ALA A 22 7.76 11.51 4.27
CA ALA A 22 9.10 11.98 4.02
C ALA A 22 9.93 10.97 3.23
N PHE A 23 9.78 9.69 3.53
CA PHE A 23 10.47 8.64 2.79
C PHE A 23 10.08 8.64 1.32
N VAL A 24 8.78 8.75 1.03
CA VAL A 24 8.29 8.80 -0.35
C VAL A 24 8.88 10.01 -1.09
N THR A 25 8.91 11.16 -0.44
CA THR A 25 9.49 12.37 -1.03
C THR A 25 10.98 12.19 -1.32
N THR A 26 11.70 11.57 -0.40
CA THR A 26 13.15 11.34 -0.55
C THR A 26 13.46 10.50 -1.79
N LEU A 27 12.58 9.61 -2.18
CA LEU A 27 12.77 8.78 -3.36
C LEU A 27 12.30 9.46 -4.65
N HIS A 28 12.01 10.76 -4.58
CA HIS A 28 11.56 11.54 -5.75
C HIS A 28 10.31 10.97 -6.41
N ARG A 29 9.42 10.41 -5.59
CA ARG A 29 8.14 9.93 -6.09
C ARG A 29 7.18 11.10 -6.24
N HIS A 30 6.55 11.20 -7.39
CA HIS A 30 5.63 12.29 -7.70
C HIS A 30 4.23 12.00 -7.17
N HIS A 31 4.17 11.61 -5.91
CA HIS A 31 2.90 11.33 -5.25
C HIS A 31 2.62 12.40 -4.21
N LYS A 32 1.37 12.76 -4.09
CA LYS A 32 0.96 13.66 -3.02
C LYS A 32 1.11 12.94 -1.68
N PRO A 33 1.44 13.68 -0.61
CA PRO A 33 1.46 13.08 0.71
C PRO A 33 0.09 12.49 1.08
N VAL A 34 0.11 11.38 1.78
CA VAL A 34 -1.10 10.81 2.34
C VAL A 34 -1.60 11.73 3.45
N GLN A 35 -2.89 12.04 3.47
CA GLN A 35 -3.46 13.02 4.38
C GLN A 35 -3.77 12.46 5.77
N GLY A 36 -3.99 11.16 5.87
CA GLY A 36 -4.28 10.53 7.15
C GLY A 36 -4.08 9.04 7.07
N HIS A 37 -4.03 8.39 8.22
CA HIS A 37 -3.85 6.94 8.26
C HIS A 37 -4.50 6.35 9.52
N ARG A 38 -4.62 5.02 9.51
CA ARG A 38 -4.86 4.25 10.72
C ARG A 38 -3.54 3.86 11.35
N PHE A 39 -2.58 3.44 10.49
CA PHE A 39 -1.22 3.17 10.94
C PHE A 39 -0.27 3.22 9.74
N SER A 40 1.01 3.39 10.04
CA SER A 40 2.08 3.28 9.04
C SER A 40 3.18 2.40 9.62
N LEU A 41 3.83 1.66 8.75
CA LEU A 41 4.89 0.73 9.13
C LEU A 41 6.13 1.00 8.29
N GLY A 42 7.27 0.81 8.90
CA GLY A 42 8.54 0.91 8.21
C GLY A 42 9.27 -0.43 8.21
N ALA A 43 9.89 -0.74 7.08
CA ALA A 43 10.80 -1.88 6.96
C ALA A 43 12.22 -1.36 7.06
N TYR A 44 12.99 -1.96 7.94
CA TYR A 44 14.37 -1.55 8.21
C TYR A 44 15.34 -2.70 7.96
N VAL A 45 16.49 -2.35 7.40
CA VAL A 45 17.63 -3.26 7.37
C VAL A 45 18.68 -2.59 8.26
N GLY A 46 18.96 -3.18 9.41
CA GLY A 46 19.75 -2.50 10.43
C GLY A 46 19.02 -1.25 10.88
N SER A 47 19.68 -0.11 10.80
CA SER A 47 19.10 1.19 11.14
C SER A 47 18.54 1.93 9.93
N SER A 48 18.62 1.33 8.73
CA SER A 48 18.23 1.99 7.50
C SER A 48 16.78 1.70 7.14
N LEU A 49 15.98 2.72 6.97
CA LEU A 49 14.61 2.60 6.50
C LEU A 49 14.63 2.32 5.01
N VAL A 50 14.11 1.17 4.60
CA VAL A 50 14.14 0.74 3.19
C VAL A 50 12.77 0.71 2.54
N GLY A 51 11.71 0.82 3.31
CA GLY A 51 10.37 0.87 2.76
C GLY A 51 9.35 1.31 3.79
N THR A 52 8.24 1.82 3.29
CA THR A 52 7.13 2.27 4.14
C THR A 52 5.81 1.83 3.55
N VAL A 53 4.83 1.58 4.41
CA VAL A 53 3.46 1.35 4.00
C VAL A 53 2.56 2.16 4.91
N SER A 54 1.62 2.87 4.30
CA SER A 54 0.58 3.60 5.04
C SER A 54 -0.76 2.96 4.75
N VAL A 55 -1.53 2.75 5.79
CA VAL A 55 -2.80 2.03 5.74
C VAL A 55 -3.86 2.89 6.40
N GLY A 56 -4.98 3.05 5.74
CA GLY A 56 -6.05 3.88 6.24
C GLY A 56 -7.40 3.33 5.86
N ARG A 57 -8.41 4.17 5.99
CA ARG A 57 -9.74 3.78 5.54
C ARG A 57 -9.81 3.85 4.02
N PRO A 58 -10.77 3.12 3.41
CA PRO A 58 -10.90 3.16 1.96
C PRO A 58 -11.09 4.59 1.46
N VAL A 59 -10.28 4.94 0.45
CA VAL A 59 -10.33 6.28 -0.15
C VAL A 59 -11.47 6.37 -1.15
N ALA A 60 -11.72 5.29 -1.89
CA ALA A 60 -12.78 5.29 -2.88
C ALA A 60 -14.16 5.33 -2.21
N ARG A 61 -15.07 6.08 -2.81
CA ARG A 61 -16.41 6.28 -2.26
C ARG A 61 -17.13 4.98 -1.92
N PHE A 62 -16.94 3.96 -2.72
CA PHE A 62 -17.59 2.67 -2.52
C PHE A 62 -16.57 1.58 -2.16
N GLY A 63 -15.50 1.96 -1.48
CA GLY A 63 -14.43 1.04 -1.12
C GLY A 63 -14.73 0.13 0.05
N GLY A 64 -15.88 0.32 0.70
CA GLY A 64 -16.29 -0.51 1.83
C GLY A 64 -16.42 0.27 3.13
N ASP A 65 -16.91 -0.42 4.15
CA ASP A 65 -17.12 0.17 5.48
C ASP A 65 -15.78 0.45 6.15
N PRO A 66 -15.46 1.73 6.46
CA PRO A 66 -14.17 2.07 7.05
C PRO A 66 -13.96 1.52 8.46
N LEU A 67 -14.99 0.98 9.09
CA LEU A 67 -14.82 0.36 10.41
C LEU A 67 -14.32 -1.08 10.33
N VAL A 68 -14.44 -1.72 9.15
CA VAL A 68 -14.06 -3.12 9.00
C VAL A 68 -13.11 -3.35 7.83
N VAL A 69 -12.95 -2.38 6.93
CA VAL A 69 -12.09 -2.48 5.75
C VAL A 69 -10.92 -1.51 5.87
N LEU A 70 -9.74 -1.99 5.59
CA LEU A 70 -8.53 -1.16 5.48
C LEU A 70 -8.11 -1.06 4.03
N GLU A 71 -7.44 0.02 3.71
CA GLU A 71 -6.81 0.18 2.40
C GLU A 71 -5.36 0.58 2.57
N VAL A 72 -4.47 -0.12 1.84
CA VAL A 72 -3.10 0.36 1.69
C VAL A 72 -3.15 1.54 0.75
N THR A 73 -2.95 2.73 1.28
CA THR A 73 -3.03 3.96 0.50
C THR A 73 -1.71 4.33 -0.13
N ARG A 74 -0.61 3.86 0.42
CA ARG A 74 0.72 4.10 -0.14
C ARG A 74 1.68 3.02 0.33
N LEU A 75 2.42 2.45 -0.62
CA LEU A 75 3.54 1.58 -0.32
C LEU A 75 4.71 2.02 -1.19
N CYS A 76 5.85 2.21 -0.59
CA CYS A 76 7.03 2.67 -1.30
C CYS A 76 8.27 2.01 -0.70
N THR A 77 9.17 1.55 -1.56
CA THR A 77 10.45 0.98 -1.12
C THR A 77 11.57 1.54 -1.97
N ASP A 78 12.78 1.36 -1.49
CA ASP A 78 13.98 1.77 -2.23
C ASP A 78 14.46 0.68 -3.20
N GLY A 79 13.67 -0.37 -3.39
CA GLY A 79 14.05 -1.48 -4.26
C GLY A 79 14.69 -2.64 -3.53
N THR A 80 14.85 -2.55 -2.21
CA THR A 80 15.39 -3.66 -1.42
C THR A 80 14.56 -4.91 -1.67
N ALA A 81 15.25 -6.03 -1.93
CA ALA A 81 14.57 -7.28 -2.25
C ALA A 81 13.58 -7.66 -1.17
N ASP A 82 12.41 -8.13 -1.57
CA ASP A 82 11.33 -8.60 -0.72
C ASP A 82 10.67 -7.54 0.17
N ALA A 83 11.09 -6.29 0.08
CA ALA A 83 10.54 -5.24 0.95
C ALA A 83 9.04 -5.02 0.70
N CYS A 84 8.60 -5.06 -0.56
CA CYS A 84 7.19 -4.87 -0.86
C CYS A 84 6.32 -5.98 -0.27
N SER A 85 6.67 -7.25 -0.50
CA SER A 85 5.91 -8.37 0.05
C SER A 85 5.97 -8.40 1.57
N PHE A 86 7.11 -8.05 2.14
CA PHE A 86 7.28 -7.94 3.59
C PHE A 86 6.27 -6.94 4.17
N LEU A 87 6.14 -5.77 3.54
CA LEU A 87 5.25 -4.72 4.02
C LEU A 87 3.78 -5.05 3.78
N TYR A 88 3.43 -5.63 2.63
CA TYR A 88 2.05 -6.05 2.41
C TYR A 88 1.64 -7.13 3.41
N GLY A 89 2.52 -8.08 3.67
CA GLY A 89 2.24 -9.11 4.66
C GLY A 89 2.08 -8.54 6.06
N ALA A 90 2.97 -7.62 6.43
CA ALA A 90 2.91 -6.97 7.73
C ALA A 90 1.63 -6.15 7.91
N ALA A 91 1.26 -5.39 6.88
CA ALA A 91 0.04 -4.58 6.92
C ALA A 91 -1.20 -5.46 7.20
N ALA A 92 -1.26 -6.61 6.55
CA ALA A 92 -2.35 -7.54 6.77
C ALA A 92 -2.36 -8.10 8.20
N ARG A 93 -1.19 -8.48 8.71
CA ARG A 93 -1.10 -9.01 10.08
C ARG A 93 -1.49 -7.97 11.13
N VAL A 94 -1.02 -6.74 10.95
CA VAL A 94 -1.39 -5.65 11.87
C VAL A 94 -2.88 -5.36 11.80
N GLY A 95 -3.43 -5.29 10.59
CA GLY A 95 -4.86 -5.06 10.41
C GLY A 95 -5.70 -6.14 11.08
N LYS A 96 -5.28 -7.39 10.93
CA LYS A 96 -5.96 -8.51 11.59
C LYS A 96 -5.92 -8.36 13.11
N ALA A 97 -4.76 -8.01 13.64
CA ALA A 97 -4.59 -7.84 15.08
C ALA A 97 -5.47 -6.70 15.62
N MET A 98 -5.74 -5.70 14.80
CA MET A 98 -6.59 -4.57 15.16
C MET A 98 -8.08 -4.88 15.02
N GLY A 99 -8.44 -6.05 14.52
CA GLY A 99 -9.83 -6.47 14.39
C GLY A 99 -10.48 -6.15 13.05
N TYR A 100 -9.72 -5.70 12.07
CA TYR A 100 -10.29 -5.47 10.75
C TYR A 100 -10.56 -6.79 10.04
N GLN A 101 -11.54 -6.76 9.13
CA GLN A 101 -11.99 -7.98 8.45
C GLN A 101 -11.40 -8.13 7.06
N ARG A 102 -10.96 -7.04 6.46
CA ARG A 102 -10.46 -7.05 5.09
C ARG A 102 -9.44 -5.93 4.89
N ILE A 103 -8.43 -6.20 4.10
CA ILE A 103 -7.50 -5.17 3.65
C ILE A 103 -7.43 -5.23 2.12
N GLN A 104 -7.37 -4.08 1.47
CA GLN A 104 -7.35 -3.99 0.03
C GLN A 104 -6.36 -2.95 -0.44
N THR A 105 -5.99 -3.02 -1.71
CA THR A 105 -5.14 -2.02 -2.34
C THR A 105 -5.42 -1.99 -3.83
N TYR A 106 -5.02 -0.92 -4.47
CA TYR A 106 -5.18 -0.75 -5.91
C TYR A 106 -3.80 -0.52 -6.52
N ILE A 107 -3.50 -1.28 -7.56
CA ILE A 107 -2.28 -1.09 -8.34
C ILE A 107 -2.67 -0.88 -9.80
N LEU A 108 -1.74 -0.35 -10.59
CA LEU A 108 -2.00 -0.20 -12.02
C LEU A 108 -2.18 -1.58 -12.66
N ALA A 109 -3.10 -1.66 -13.62
CA ALA A 109 -3.37 -2.93 -14.30
C ALA A 109 -2.14 -3.47 -15.04
N THR A 110 -1.19 -2.59 -15.36
CA THR A 110 0.05 -2.98 -16.00
C THR A 110 1.08 -3.57 -15.04
N GLU A 111 0.87 -3.42 -13.74
CA GLU A 111 1.76 -4.01 -12.74
C GLU A 111 1.38 -5.47 -12.51
N THR A 112 2.40 -6.29 -12.22
CA THR A 112 2.20 -7.75 -12.14
C THR A 112 1.52 -8.19 -10.84
N GLY A 113 1.63 -7.41 -9.77
CA GLY A 113 1.09 -7.81 -8.47
C GLY A 113 1.89 -8.93 -7.80
N THR A 114 3.12 -9.16 -8.24
CA THR A 114 3.94 -10.25 -7.72
C THR A 114 4.09 -10.19 -6.20
N SER A 115 4.33 -9.01 -5.65
CA SER A 115 4.51 -8.84 -4.20
C SER A 115 3.21 -9.12 -3.43
N LEU A 116 2.08 -8.76 -4.01
CA LEU A 116 0.78 -9.03 -3.42
C LEU A 116 0.47 -10.51 -3.43
N LYS A 117 0.72 -11.16 -4.57
CA LYS A 117 0.53 -12.61 -4.68
C LYS A 117 1.43 -13.35 -3.69
N ALA A 118 2.68 -12.91 -3.59
CA ALA A 118 3.65 -13.53 -2.67
C ALA A 118 3.22 -13.41 -1.20
N SER A 119 2.48 -12.37 -0.86
CA SER A 119 1.99 -12.17 0.51
C SER A 119 0.56 -12.67 0.72
N GLY A 120 0.04 -13.43 -0.23
CA GLY A 120 -1.23 -14.13 -0.05
C GLY A 120 -2.48 -13.31 -0.36
N TRP A 121 -2.32 -12.20 -1.08
CA TRP A 121 -3.46 -11.39 -1.51
C TRP A 121 -4.05 -11.95 -2.80
N THR A 122 -5.31 -11.67 -3.03
CA THR A 122 -6.06 -12.14 -4.20
C THR A 122 -6.37 -10.99 -5.13
N ASP A 123 -6.14 -11.21 -6.42
CA ASP A 123 -6.51 -10.26 -7.48
C ASP A 123 -8.02 -10.32 -7.67
N GLU A 124 -8.69 -9.20 -7.44
CA GLU A 124 -10.14 -9.11 -7.58
C GLU A 124 -10.55 -8.48 -8.93
N GLY A 125 -9.60 -8.27 -9.80
CA GLY A 125 -9.89 -7.79 -11.15
C GLY A 125 -9.82 -6.28 -11.29
N LEU A 126 -10.19 -5.82 -12.45
CA LEU A 126 -10.17 -4.40 -12.78
C LEU A 126 -11.20 -3.64 -11.95
N ALA A 127 -10.79 -2.50 -11.42
CA ALA A 127 -11.65 -1.71 -10.55
C ALA A 127 -11.30 -0.24 -10.71
N GLY A 128 -12.30 0.57 -10.93
CA GLY A 128 -12.11 2.01 -11.03
C GLY A 128 -11.05 2.41 -12.05
N GLY A 129 -10.56 3.58 -11.90
CA GLY A 129 -9.55 4.09 -12.82
C GLY A 129 -10.03 4.28 -14.23
N GLY A 130 -9.92 4.18 -15.20
CA GLY A 130 -10.45 4.28 -16.52
C GLY A 130 -11.17 5.61 -16.75
N GLN A 131 -11.77 5.69 -17.89
CA GLN A 131 -12.47 6.92 -18.23
C GLN A 131 -13.89 6.87 -17.67
N TRP A 132 -14.13 7.72 -16.72
CA TRP A 132 -15.47 7.95 -16.22
C TRP A 132 -16.08 9.07 -17.03
N LYS A 133 -17.32 8.88 -17.47
CA LYS A 133 -18.06 9.96 -18.04
C LYS A 133 -18.76 10.71 -16.92
N HIS A 134 -18.68 12.03 -17.00
CA HIS A 134 -19.45 12.84 -16.08
C HIS A 134 -20.94 12.66 -16.39
N THR A 135 -21.76 12.98 -15.43
CA THR A 135 -23.21 12.88 -15.61
C THR A 135 -23.71 13.77 -16.75
N ASP A 136 -22.96 14.80 -17.10
CA ASP A 136 -23.28 15.68 -18.21
C ASP A 136 -22.76 15.16 -19.54
N GLY A 137 -22.19 13.97 -19.57
CA GLY A 137 -21.69 13.36 -20.79
C GLY A 137 -20.28 13.78 -21.18
N LYS A 138 -19.67 14.67 -20.46
CA LYS A 138 -18.32 15.11 -20.79
C LYS A 138 -17.29 14.08 -20.37
N PRO A 139 -16.22 13.89 -21.16
CA PRO A 139 -15.16 12.99 -20.75
C PRO A 139 -14.42 13.57 -19.56
N ARG A 140 -13.83 12.67 -18.81
CA ARG A 140 -12.99 13.04 -17.69
C ARG A 140 -11.75 13.77 -18.22
N ARG A 141 -11.18 14.66 -17.40
CA ARG A 141 -9.95 15.34 -17.76
C ARG A 141 -8.85 14.33 -18.05
N THR A 142 -8.05 14.65 -19.06
CA THR A 142 -7.02 13.72 -19.52
C THR A 142 -5.61 14.09 -19.06
N ASP A 143 -5.47 15.12 -18.25
CA ASP A 143 -4.17 15.48 -17.68
C ASP A 143 -3.76 14.56 -16.52
N GLN A 144 -4.64 13.66 -16.11
CA GLN A 144 -4.37 12.64 -15.12
C GLN A 144 -4.27 11.29 -15.81
N PRO A 145 -3.45 10.36 -15.27
CA PRO A 145 -3.42 9.02 -15.83
C PRO A 145 -4.81 8.39 -15.80
N THR A 146 -5.24 7.88 -16.94
CA THR A 146 -6.52 7.20 -17.06
C THR A 146 -6.35 5.69 -17.05
N GLU A 147 -5.17 5.21 -16.69
CA GLU A 147 -4.87 3.81 -16.65
C GLU A 147 -5.75 3.09 -15.65
N ARG A 148 -6.20 1.93 -16.04
CA ARG A 148 -7.04 1.11 -15.18
C ARG A 148 -6.23 0.57 -14.02
N LYS A 149 -6.91 0.31 -12.93
CA LYS A 149 -6.32 -0.28 -11.74
C LYS A 149 -6.93 -1.64 -11.48
N ARG A 150 -6.16 -2.48 -10.80
CA ARG A 150 -6.63 -3.75 -10.26
C ARG A 150 -6.74 -3.63 -8.77
N ARG A 151 -7.79 -4.18 -8.23
CA ARG A 151 -7.96 -4.27 -6.80
C ARG A 151 -7.44 -5.63 -6.33
N TRP A 152 -6.63 -5.61 -5.31
CA TRP A 152 -6.16 -6.79 -4.63
C TRP A 152 -6.61 -6.72 -3.19
N ALA A 153 -6.95 -7.85 -2.62
CA ALA A 153 -7.46 -7.87 -1.25
C ALA A 153 -7.05 -9.14 -0.53
N LYS A 154 -7.11 -9.04 0.79
CA LYS A 154 -6.90 -10.19 1.65
C LYS A 154 -7.94 -10.17 2.75
N MET A 155 -8.60 -11.29 2.95
CA MET A 155 -9.52 -11.44 4.07
C MET A 155 -8.72 -11.69 5.33
N LEU A 156 -9.11 -11.02 6.41
CA LEU A 156 -8.38 -11.05 7.68
C LEU A 156 -9.08 -11.87 8.75
N SER A 157 -10.34 -12.18 8.53
CA SER A 157 -11.10 -12.96 9.50
C SER A 157 -11.65 -14.23 8.87
#